data_51a66eda14433513b6abb56df76bebff
#
_entry.id   51a66eda14433513b6abb56df76bebff
#
_cell.length_a   1.000
_cell.length_b   1.000
_cell.length_c   1.000
_cell.angle_alpha   90.00
_cell.angle_beta   90.00
_cell.angle_gamma   90.00
#
_symmetry.space_group_name_H-M   'P 1'
#
loop_
_entity.id
_entity.type
_entity.pdbx_description
1 polymer ?
#
loop_
_entity_poly.entity_id
_entity_poly.type
_entity_poly.pdbx_seq_one_letter_code
_entity_poly.pdbx_strand_id
1 'polypeptide(L)'
;MNYKQNEKINQVKESTLVVGIDIGSTTQYARAFDWRGIELGKVFTFSNSREGFEAFKAWMQHLQDKYRKSDVIVGIEPTGHYWFDLGAYLEDEGILLVMVNPYAVKQTKELDDNSQSKNDRKDPKVIAKLVTEGRYSAPYTPDGVYADLRIMVANRKRLIREMTQIKNRFARWFAIYFPEYTDVFGDYEAQSSMLLLKKVCTPEAIV
;
A
#
# COMPACT_ATOMS: atom_id res chain seq x y z
N MET A 1 14.03 6.84 25.61
CA MET A 1 14.61 5.61 25.02
C MET A 1 13.49 4.76 24.42
N ASN A 2 13.62 4.35 23.16
CA ASN A 2 12.55 3.63 22.49
C ASN A 2 12.72 2.11 22.69
N TYR A 3 12.33 1.58 23.85
CA TYR A 3 12.48 0.18 24.22
C TYR A 3 11.91 -0.78 23.15
N LYS A 4 10.76 -0.42 22.55
CA LYS A 4 10.13 -1.22 21.49
C LYS A 4 11.01 -1.36 20.23
N GLN A 5 11.82 -0.37 19.89
CA GLN A 5 12.74 -0.46 18.77
C GLN A 5 13.92 -1.37 19.08
N ASN A 6 14.47 -1.30 20.28
CA ASN A 6 15.56 -2.17 20.71
C ASN A 6 15.13 -3.65 20.71
N GLU A 7 13.90 -3.95 21.13
CA GLU A 7 13.34 -5.31 21.06
C GLU A 7 13.30 -5.83 19.62
N LYS A 8 12.89 -4.97 18.68
CA LYS A 8 12.85 -5.32 17.24
C LYS A 8 14.24 -5.53 16.66
N ILE A 9 15.22 -4.71 17.02
CA ILE A 9 16.61 -4.89 16.61
C ILE A 9 17.13 -6.24 17.13
N ASN A 10 16.82 -6.58 18.38
CA ASN A 10 17.23 -7.85 18.99
C ASN A 10 16.56 -9.09 18.37
N GLN A 11 15.47 -8.94 17.61
CA GLN A 11 14.87 -10.02 16.83
C GLN A 11 15.71 -10.38 15.61
N VAL A 12 16.51 -9.45 15.08
CA VAL A 12 17.39 -9.66 13.93
C VAL A 12 18.74 -10.17 14.45
N LYS A 13 18.92 -11.47 14.44
CA LYS A 13 20.11 -12.17 14.95
C LYS A 13 21.02 -12.59 13.79
N GLU A 14 22.21 -13.12 14.14
CA GLU A 14 23.12 -13.70 13.15
C GLU A 14 22.47 -14.84 12.35
N SER A 15 21.58 -15.60 13.00
CA SER A 15 20.78 -16.67 12.36
C SER A 15 19.65 -16.17 11.46
N THR A 16 19.38 -14.87 11.41
CA THR A 16 18.24 -14.32 10.69
C THR A 16 18.60 -13.98 9.23
N LEU A 17 17.78 -14.47 8.30
CA LEU A 17 17.73 -14.01 6.91
C LEU A 17 16.75 -12.85 6.83
N VAL A 18 17.22 -11.67 6.44
CA VAL A 18 16.37 -10.50 6.25
C VAL A 18 16.08 -10.33 4.77
N VAL A 19 14.81 -10.34 4.39
CA VAL A 19 14.38 -10.20 3.00
C VAL A 19 13.58 -8.92 2.86
N GLY A 20 14.01 -8.03 1.96
CA GLY A 20 13.21 -6.88 1.56
C GLY A 20 12.52 -7.16 0.24
N ILE A 21 11.25 -6.76 0.11
CA ILE A 21 10.46 -6.92 -1.12
C ILE A 21 9.87 -5.57 -1.52
N ASP A 22 10.05 -5.23 -2.78
CA ASP A 22 9.29 -4.19 -3.46
C ASP A 22 8.07 -4.83 -4.13
N ILE A 23 6.88 -4.35 -3.72
CA ILE A 23 5.59 -4.91 -4.12
C ILE A 23 5.05 -4.21 -5.36
N GLY A 24 5.02 -4.93 -6.48
CA GLY A 24 4.34 -4.52 -7.70
C GLY A 24 2.97 -5.19 -7.88
N SER A 25 2.20 -4.77 -8.86
CA SER A 25 0.88 -5.35 -9.16
C SER A 25 0.97 -6.76 -9.72
N THR A 26 1.99 -7.06 -10.52
CA THR A 26 2.18 -8.36 -11.22
C THR A 26 3.48 -9.03 -10.86
N THR A 27 4.51 -8.25 -10.57
CA THR A 27 5.88 -8.73 -10.37
C THR A 27 6.45 -8.13 -9.11
N GLN A 28 7.07 -8.98 -8.29
CA GLN A 28 7.71 -8.64 -7.04
C GLN A 28 9.24 -8.74 -7.19
N TYR A 29 9.97 -7.85 -6.52
CA TYR A 29 11.43 -7.88 -6.48
C TYR A 29 11.90 -8.10 -5.04
N ALA A 30 12.63 -9.19 -4.80
CA ALA A 30 13.15 -9.53 -3.49
C ALA A 30 14.68 -9.51 -3.47
N ARG A 31 15.24 -9.06 -2.35
CA ARG A 31 16.68 -9.13 -2.05
C ARG A 31 16.87 -9.60 -0.61
N ALA A 32 17.86 -10.46 -0.39
CA ALA A 32 18.15 -11.05 0.91
C ALA A 32 19.46 -10.51 1.49
N PHE A 33 19.47 -10.34 2.80
CA PHE A 33 20.60 -9.78 3.54
C PHE A 33 20.82 -10.56 4.85
N ASP A 34 22.03 -10.48 5.36
CA ASP A 34 22.31 -10.89 6.73
C ASP A 34 21.97 -9.77 7.73
N TRP A 35 22.11 -10.05 9.02
CA TRP A 35 21.85 -9.11 10.12
C TRP A 35 22.70 -7.83 10.08
N ARG A 36 23.83 -7.83 9.36
CA ARG A 36 24.70 -6.67 9.16
C ARG A 36 24.34 -5.85 7.91
N GLY A 37 23.39 -6.32 7.12
CA GLY A 37 23.02 -5.70 5.85
C GLY A 37 23.89 -6.13 4.66
N ILE A 38 24.68 -7.23 4.80
CA ILE A 38 25.45 -7.80 3.69
C ILE A 38 24.50 -8.61 2.82
N GLU A 39 24.49 -8.34 1.53
CA GLU A 39 23.61 -9.00 0.58
C GLU A 39 23.98 -10.46 0.35
N LEU A 40 22.97 -11.33 0.39
CA LEU A 40 23.08 -12.77 0.26
C LEU A 40 22.41 -13.21 -1.05
N GLY A 41 23.21 -13.38 -2.10
CA GLY A 41 22.72 -13.85 -3.39
C GLY A 41 22.37 -12.73 -4.37
N LYS A 42 21.60 -13.08 -5.41
CA LYS A 42 21.14 -12.13 -6.44
C LYS A 42 19.71 -11.71 -6.18
N VAL A 43 19.30 -10.60 -6.78
CA VAL A 43 17.89 -10.19 -6.83
C VAL A 43 17.04 -11.32 -7.36
N PHE A 44 15.96 -11.63 -6.67
CA PHE A 44 14.97 -12.62 -7.07
C PHE A 44 13.69 -11.92 -7.50
N THR A 45 13.11 -12.38 -8.60
CA THR A 45 11.90 -11.81 -9.18
C THR A 45 10.85 -12.89 -9.26
N PHE A 46 9.62 -12.61 -8.81
CA PHE A 46 8.52 -13.58 -8.83
C PHE A 46 7.18 -12.89 -9.15
N SER A 47 6.23 -13.67 -9.65
CA SER A 47 4.88 -13.21 -9.98
C SER A 47 4.00 -13.13 -8.73
N ASN A 48 2.98 -12.28 -8.78
CA ASN A 48 1.93 -12.21 -7.75
C ASN A 48 0.92 -13.35 -7.98
N SER A 49 1.39 -14.59 -7.83
CA SER A 49 0.62 -15.82 -8.01
C SER A 49 1.12 -16.89 -7.04
N ARG A 50 0.32 -17.93 -6.84
CA ARG A 50 0.68 -19.04 -5.93
C ARG A 50 2.01 -19.69 -6.33
N GLU A 51 2.22 -19.94 -7.61
CA GLU A 51 3.46 -20.51 -8.14
C GLU A 51 4.67 -19.58 -7.88
N GLY A 52 4.44 -18.26 -8.00
CA GLY A 52 5.45 -17.25 -7.68
C GLY A 52 5.81 -17.25 -6.19
N PHE A 53 4.83 -17.41 -5.31
CA PHE A 53 5.04 -17.47 -3.86
C PHE A 53 5.76 -18.76 -3.45
N GLU A 54 5.41 -19.90 -4.04
CA GLU A 54 6.11 -21.17 -3.82
C GLU A 54 7.57 -21.09 -4.27
N ALA A 55 7.83 -20.49 -5.45
CA ALA A 55 9.19 -20.26 -5.93
C ALA A 55 9.97 -19.30 -5.01
N PHE A 56 9.32 -18.27 -4.47
CA PHE A 56 9.90 -17.34 -3.51
C PHE A 56 10.26 -18.05 -2.20
N LYS A 57 9.38 -18.91 -1.68
CA LYS A 57 9.66 -19.73 -0.50
C LYS A 57 10.87 -20.65 -0.73
N ALA A 58 10.90 -21.35 -1.85
CA ALA A 58 12.01 -22.23 -2.21
C ALA A 58 13.34 -21.46 -2.33
N TRP A 59 13.31 -20.24 -2.87
CA TRP A 59 14.49 -19.37 -2.94
C TRP A 59 14.97 -18.96 -1.54
N MET A 60 14.07 -18.59 -0.62
CA MET A 60 14.45 -18.26 0.76
C MET A 60 15.06 -19.47 1.46
N GLN A 61 14.46 -20.66 1.34
CA GLN A 61 14.97 -21.90 1.91
C GLN A 61 16.38 -22.24 1.40
N HIS A 62 16.60 -22.12 0.09
CA HIS A 62 17.93 -22.31 -0.49
C HIS A 62 18.97 -21.34 0.12
N LEU A 63 18.61 -20.09 0.35
CA LEU A 63 19.51 -19.12 0.99
C LEU A 63 19.74 -19.44 2.48
N GLN A 64 18.71 -19.88 3.20
CA GLN A 64 18.81 -20.33 4.58
C GLN A 64 19.82 -21.48 4.71
N ASP A 65 19.69 -22.50 3.88
CA ASP A 65 20.59 -23.67 3.87
C ASP A 65 22.03 -23.25 3.54
N LYS A 66 22.19 -22.47 2.47
CA LYS A 66 23.49 -22.02 1.97
C LYS A 66 24.25 -21.17 3.00
N TYR A 67 23.55 -20.27 3.69
CA TYR A 67 24.16 -19.30 4.62
C TYR A 67 23.91 -19.65 6.10
N ARG A 68 23.37 -20.86 6.38
CA ARG A 68 23.09 -21.37 7.72
C ARG A 68 22.20 -20.42 8.54
N LYS A 69 21.08 -19.98 7.95
CA LYS A 69 20.08 -19.13 8.59
C LYS A 69 18.89 -19.96 9.05
N SER A 70 18.48 -19.82 10.31
CA SER A 70 17.33 -20.54 10.86
C SER A 70 16.04 -19.74 10.82
N ASP A 71 16.15 -18.42 10.86
CA ASP A 71 15.03 -17.52 10.97
C ASP A 71 14.91 -16.65 9.72
N VAL A 72 13.68 -16.26 9.34
CA VAL A 72 13.41 -15.34 8.23
C VAL A 72 12.52 -14.20 8.70
N ILE A 73 12.88 -12.99 8.31
CA ILE A 73 12.02 -11.81 8.44
C ILE A 73 11.85 -11.20 7.05
N VAL A 74 10.60 -11.12 6.58
CA VAL A 74 10.25 -10.52 5.29
C VAL A 74 9.72 -9.11 5.53
N GLY A 75 10.40 -8.10 5.00
CA GLY A 75 9.97 -6.72 5.05
C GLY A 75 9.36 -6.27 3.73
N ILE A 76 8.27 -5.53 3.81
CA ILE A 76 7.61 -4.91 2.65
C ILE A 76 7.32 -3.44 2.89
N GLU A 77 7.27 -2.67 1.80
CA GLU A 77 6.60 -1.37 1.78
C GLU A 77 5.14 -1.59 1.36
N PRO A 78 4.14 -1.26 2.21
CA PRO A 78 2.74 -1.52 1.89
C PRO A 78 2.24 -0.58 0.80
N THR A 79 2.23 -1.06 -0.45
CA THR A 79 1.68 -0.34 -1.60
C THR A 79 0.29 -0.88 -1.94
N GLY A 80 -0.75 -0.10 -1.64
CA GLY A 80 -2.13 -0.46 -1.95
C GLY A 80 -2.57 -1.78 -1.33
N HIS A 81 -3.12 -2.68 -2.16
CA HIS A 81 -3.64 -3.99 -1.76
C HIS A 81 -2.84 -5.17 -2.35
N TYR A 82 -1.81 -4.88 -3.15
CA TYR A 82 -1.07 -5.92 -3.89
C TYR A 82 -0.27 -6.88 -3.00
N TRP A 83 -0.05 -6.52 -1.73
CA TRP A 83 0.66 -7.36 -0.76
C TRP A 83 -0.23 -8.36 -0.02
N PHE A 84 -1.58 -8.25 -0.11
CA PHE A 84 -2.49 -9.06 0.71
C PHE A 84 -2.33 -10.55 0.46
N ASP A 85 -2.27 -10.98 -0.81
CA ASP A 85 -2.17 -12.39 -1.16
C ASP A 85 -0.83 -12.98 -0.72
N LEU A 86 0.27 -12.23 -0.92
CA LEU A 86 1.59 -12.62 -0.41
C LEU A 86 1.60 -12.64 1.12
N GLY A 87 0.95 -11.67 1.77
CA GLY A 87 0.86 -11.60 3.23
C GLY A 87 0.13 -12.79 3.82
N ALA A 88 -1.02 -13.18 3.27
CA ALA A 88 -1.76 -14.36 3.68
C ALA A 88 -0.94 -15.65 3.48
N TYR A 89 -0.28 -15.77 2.32
CA TYR A 89 0.60 -16.92 2.05
C TYR A 89 1.74 -17.05 3.06
N LEU A 90 2.43 -15.95 3.39
CA LEU A 90 3.53 -15.95 4.36
C LEU A 90 3.05 -16.27 5.78
N GLU A 91 1.85 -15.78 6.15
CA GLU A 91 1.22 -16.08 7.43
C GLU A 91 0.88 -17.59 7.55
N ASP A 92 0.27 -18.18 6.51
CA ASP A 92 -0.02 -19.62 6.44
C ASP A 92 1.25 -20.47 6.55
N GLU A 93 2.37 -19.98 6.02
CA GLU A 93 3.69 -20.65 6.09
C GLU A 93 4.46 -20.35 7.38
N GLY A 94 3.91 -19.57 8.30
CA GLY A 94 4.55 -19.17 9.56
C GLY A 94 5.77 -18.27 9.39
N ILE A 95 5.88 -17.56 8.26
CA ILE A 95 6.99 -16.65 7.97
C ILE A 95 6.64 -15.25 8.45
N LEU A 96 7.52 -14.66 9.27
CA LEU A 96 7.29 -13.33 9.83
C LEU A 96 7.34 -12.25 8.75
N LEU A 97 6.17 -11.64 8.48
CA LEU A 97 6.02 -10.47 7.63
C LEU A 97 6.02 -9.20 8.47
N VAL A 98 6.76 -8.18 8.05
CA VAL A 98 6.79 -6.86 8.68
C VAL A 98 6.65 -5.75 7.63
N MET A 99 6.13 -4.60 8.07
CA MET A 99 5.92 -3.44 7.20
C MET A 99 6.83 -2.29 7.58
N VAL A 100 7.44 -1.68 6.58
CA VAL A 100 8.19 -0.43 6.75
C VAL A 100 7.34 0.77 6.31
N ASN A 101 7.60 1.91 6.93
CA ASN A 101 6.88 3.14 6.60
C ASN A 101 7.36 3.69 5.24
N PRO A 102 6.47 3.92 4.24
CA PRO A 102 6.83 4.48 2.94
C PRO A 102 7.62 5.79 3.01
N TYR A 103 7.28 6.64 3.97
CA TYR A 103 8.02 7.89 4.19
C TYR A 103 9.47 7.62 4.62
N ALA A 104 9.69 6.64 5.49
CA ALA A 104 11.04 6.25 5.91
C ALA A 104 11.84 5.63 4.75
N VAL A 105 11.19 4.83 3.90
CA VAL A 105 11.81 4.28 2.68
C VAL A 105 12.28 5.42 1.77
N LYS A 106 11.40 6.39 1.49
CA LYS A 106 11.75 7.56 0.66
C LYS A 106 12.93 8.34 1.23
N GLN A 107 12.89 8.69 2.52
CA GLN A 107 13.99 9.43 3.17
C GLN A 107 15.31 8.67 3.16
N THR A 108 15.28 7.36 3.43
CA THR A 108 16.50 6.54 3.46
C THR A 108 17.11 6.41 2.07
N LYS A 109 16.29 6.33 1.01
CA LYS A 109 16.76 6.38 -0.39
C LYS A 109 17.48 7.67 -0.71
N GLU A 110 16.91 8.81 -0.32
CA GLU A 110 17.51 10.13 -0.55
C GLU A 110 18.85 10.30 0.16
N LEU A 111 19.04 9.64 1.32
CA LEU A 111 20.29 9.65 2.07
C LEU A 111 21.36 8.71 1.49
N ASP A 112 20.96 7.55 1.00
CA ASP A 112 21.88 6.52 0.49
C ASP A 112 22.32 6.79 -0.97
N ASP A 113 21.56 7.58 -1.73
CA ASP A 113 21.82 7.86 -3.15
C ASP A 113 21.62 9.34 -3.45
N ASN A 114 22.69 10.06 -3.77
CA ASN A 114 22.61 11.43 -4.29
C ASN A 114 21.93 11.53 -5.68
N SER A 115 21.37 10.43 -6.21
CA SER A 115 20.69 10.38 -7.49
C SER A 115 19.20 10.05 -7.30
N GLN A 116 18.33 10.92 -7.81
CA GLN A 116 16.86 10.73 -7.82
C GLN A 116 16.38 9.65 -8.80
N SER A 117 17.26 8.78 -9.31
CA SER A 117 16.85 7.75 -10.27
C SER A 117 15.97 6.70 -9.60
N LYS A 118 14.71 6.64 -10.02
CA LYS A 118 13.77 5.60 -9.67
C LYS A 118 14.27 4.25 -10.19
N ASN A 119 14.67 3.37 -9.31
CA ASN A 119 15.13 2.04 -9.67
C ASN A 119 14.51 1.01 -8.70
N ASP A 120 13.47 0.32 -9.17
CA ASP A 120 12.70 -0.66 -8.39
C ASP A 120 13.56 -1.80 -7.81
N ARG A 121 14.78 -1.99 -8.35
CA ARG A 121 15.75 -2.95 -7.81
C ARG A 121 16.50 -2.47 -6.55
N LYS A 122 16.45 -1.16 -6.24
CA LYS A 122 17.11 -0.59 -5.05
C LYS A 122 16.20 -0.62 -3.83
N ASP A 123 14.89 -0.58 -4.01
CA ASP A 123 13.88 -0.48 -2.96
C ASP A 123 13.93 -1.64 -1.97
N PRO A 124 14.08 -2.91 -2.40
CA PRO A 124 14.21 -4.04 -1.48
C PRO A 124 15.40 -3.93 -0.52
N LYS A 125 16.52 -3.32 -0.94
CA LYS A 125 17.69 -3.09 -0.07
C LYS A 125 17.37 -2.12 1.06
N VAL A 126 16.71 -1.01 0.73
CA VAL A 126 16.33 0.01 1.72
C VAL A 126 15.31 -0.55 2.70
N ILE A 127 14.36 -1.36 2.22
CA ILE A 127 13.38 -2.04 3.05
C ILE A 127 14.09 -2.97 4.04
N ALA A 128 15.00 -3.83 3.57
CA ALA A 128 15.76 -4.72 4.43
C ALA A 128 16.60 -3.97 5.48
N LYS A 129 17.23 -2.86 5.10
CA LYS A 129 17.98 -1.98 6.03
C LYS A 129 17.08 -1.44 7.14
N LEU A 130 15.88 -0.94 6.81
CA LEU A 130 14.93 -0.48 7.81
C LEU A 130 14.46 -1.59 8.75
N VAL A 131 14.34 -2.82 8.25
CA VAL A 131 14.03 -4.00 9.07
C VAL A 131 15.17 -4.28 10.05
N THR A 132 16.43 -4.30 9.61
CA THR A 132 17.58 -4.52 10.50
C THR A 132 17.73 -3.44 11.57
N GLU A 133 17.31 -2.20 11.26
CA GLU A 133 17.27 -1.09 12.21
C GLU A 133 16.07 -1.11 13.17
N GLY A 134 15.20 -2.13 13.11
CA GLY A 134 13.98 -2.22 13.93
C GLY A 134 12.90 -1.18 13.59
N ARG A 135 12.99 -0.54 12.42
CA ARG A 135 12.07 0.51 11.96
C ARG A 135 10.91 -0.07 11.14
N TYR A 136 10.20 -1.01 11.72
CA TYR A 136 9.09 -1.70 11.11
C TYR A 136 7.90 -1.84 12.06
N SER A 137 6.75 -2.22 11.54
CA SER A 137 5.55 -2.59 12.29
C SER A 137 5.04 -3.96 11.83
N ALA A 138 4.35 -4.68 12.72
CA ALA A 138 3.60 -5.85 12.29
C ALA A 138 2.44 -5.43 11.39
N PRO A 139 2.14 -6.16 10.32
CA PRO A 139 0.94 -5.94 9.53
C PRO A 139 -0.29 -6.18 10.40
N TYR A 140 -1.29 -5.34 10.24
CA TYR A 140 -2.62 -5.59 10.76
C TYR A 140 -3.55 -5.88 9.59
N THR A 141 -3.90 -7.13 9.41
CA THR A 141 -4.94 -7.55 8.47
C THR A 141 -6.22 -7.77 9.27
N PRO A 142 -7.21 -6.87 9.14
CA PRO A 142 -8.48 -7.08 9.82
C PRO A 142 -9.17 -8.32 9.23
N ASP A 143 -9.75 -9.13 10.08
CA ASP A 143 -10.55 -10.32 9.74
C ASP A 143 -12.04 -10.13 10.05
N GLY A 144 -12.88 -11.03 9.57
CA GLY A 144 -14.30 -11.07 9.84
C GLY A 144 -15.01 -9.72 9.64
N VAL A 145 -15.79 -9.29 10.60
CA VAL A 145 -16.58 -8.05 10.56
C VAL A 145 -15.72 -6.80 10.34
N TYR A 146 -14.47 -6.78 10.84
CA TYR A 146 -13.55 -5.64 10.65
C TYR A 146 -13.02 -5.53 9.22
N ALA A 147 -12.84 -6.66 8.53
CA ALA A 147 -12.48 -6.67 7.11
C ALA A 147 -13.62 -6.06 6.28
N ASP A 148 -14.86 -6.49 6.52
CA ASP A 148 -16.05 -5.96 5.85
C ASP A 148 -16.23 -4.46 6.13
N LEU A 149 -16.08 -4.05 7.37
CA LEU A 149 -16.17 -2.64 7.77
C LEU A 149 -15.12 -1.78 7.05
N ARG A 150 -13.90 -2.27 6.91
CA ARG A 150 -12.82 -1.57 6.17
C ARG A 150 -13.22 -1.35 4.71
N ILE A 151 -13.77 -2.38 4.05
CA ILE A 151 -14.24 -2.30 2.66
C ILE A 151 -15.41 -1.31 2.55
N MET A 152 -16.39 -1.40 3.44
CA MET A 152 -17.54 -0.50 3.47
C MET A 152 -17.14 0.97 3.67
N VAL A 153 -16.21 1.24 4.60
CA VAL A 153 -15.70 2.60 4.84
C VAL A 153 -14.93 3.14 3.61
N ALA A 154 -14.14 2.30 2.95
CA ALA A 154 -13.43 2.69 1.73
C ALA A 154 -14.43 3.02 0.59
N ASN A 155 -15.44 2.18 0.39
CA ASN A 155 -16.50 2.41 -0.60
C ASN A 155 -17.31 3.67 -0.29
N ARG A 156 -17.70 3.89 0.97
CA ARG A 156 -18.39 5.11 1.39
C ARG A 156 -17.56 6.37 1.08
N LYS A 157 -16.25 6.35 1.39
CA LYS A 157 -15.37 7.48 1.09
C LYS A 157 -15.28 7.75 -0.42
N ARG A 158 -15.24 6.70 -1.25
CA ARG A 158 -15.25 6.84 -2.70
C ARG A 158 -16.54 7.50 -3.19
N LEU A 159 -17.69 6.97 -2.78
CA LEU A 159 -19.00 7.50 -3.16
C LEU A 159 -19.20 8.97 -2.74
N ILE A 160 -18.74 9.35 -1.55
CA ILE A 160 -18.79 10.74 -1.09
C ILE A 160 -17.94 11.65 -2.00
N ARG A 161 -16.74 11.20 -2.41
CA ARG A 161 -15.90 11.99 -3.33
C ARG A 161 -16.55 12.15 -4.71
N GLU A 162 -17.11 11.08 -5.27
CA GLU A 162 -17.84 11.11 -6.54
C GLU A 162 -19.05 12.04 -6.46
N MET A 163 -19.83 11.95 -5.39
CA MET A 163 -20.96 12.86 -5.14
C MET A 163 -20.50 14.33 -5.06
N THR A 164 -19.42 14.62 -4.33
CA THR A 164 -18.86 15.98 -4.25
C THR A 164 -18.41 16.50 -5.61
N GLN A 165 -17.79 15.65 -6.43
CA GLN A 165 -17.40 16.03 -7.78
C GLN A 165 -18.61 16.37 -8.65
N ILE A 166 -19.69 15.57 -8.56
CA ILE A 166 -20.94 15.84 -9.28
C ILE A 166 -21.55 17.16 -8.80
N LYS A 167 -21.64 17.38 -7.50
CA LYS A 167 -22.15 18.65 -6.93
C LYS A 167 -21.37 19.87 -7.44
N ASN A 168 -20.04 19.79 -7.46
CA ASN A 168 -19.20 20.86 -7.98
C ASN A 168 -19.43 21.12 -9.48
N ARG A 169 -19.67 20.04 -10.26
CA ARG A 169 -20.04 20.18 -11.68
C ARG A 169 -21.39 20.87 -11.85
N PHE A 170 -22.39 20.51 -11.05
CA PHE A 170 -23.69 21.18 -11.05
C PHE A 170 -23.58 22.65 -10.66
N ALA A 171 -22.88 22.96 -9.57
CA ALA A 171 -22.66 24.34 -9.13
C ALA A 171 -22.01 25.20 -10.25
N ARG A 172 -20.99 24.64 -10.92
CA ARG A 172 -20.36 25.30 -12.07
C ARG A 172 -21.34 25.47 -13.26
N TRP A 173 -22.15 24.46 -13.54
CA TRP A 173 -23.11 24.50 -14.62
C TRP A 173 -24.17 25.57 -14.36
N PHE A 174 -24.73 25.65 -13.15
CA PHE A 174 -25.66 26.73 -12.77
C PHE A 174 -25.03 28.11 -12.94
N ALA A 175 -23.83 28.30 -12.42
CA ALA A 175 -23.16 29.60 -12.52
C ALA A 175 -22.94 30.08 -13.97
N ILE A 176 -22.81 29.15 -14.93
CA ILE A 176 -22.58 29.49 -16.35
C ILE A 176 -23.87 29.61 -17.13
N TYR A 177 -24.83 28.72 -16.93
CA TYR A 177 -25.97 28.58 -17.85
C TYR A 177 -27.32 28.92 -17.20
N PHE A 178 -27.40 28.90 -15.86
CA PHE A 178 -28.67 29.15 -15.18
C PHE A 178 -28.45 29.74 -13.77
N PRO A 179 -27.81 30.92 -13.64
CA PRO A 179 -27.46 31.47 -12.32
C PRO A 179 -28.68 31.74 -11.44
N GLU A 180 -29.81 32.18 -12.05
CA GLU A 180 -31.05 32.49 -11.31
C GLU A 180 -31.71 31.28 -10.69
N TYR A 181 -31.34 30.07 -11.13
CA TYR A 181 -31.91 28.83 -10.60
C TYR A 181 -31.63 28.67 -9.09
N THR A 182 -30.44 29.03 -8.68
CA THR A 182 -30.00 28.90 -7.25
C THR A 182 -30.66 29.96 -6.35
N ASP A 183 -31.14 31.09 -6.93
CA ASP A 183 -31.85 32.11 -6.19
C ASP A 183 -33.28 31.66 -5.87
N VAL A 184 -33.89 30.88 -6.79
CA VAL A 184 -35.25 30.36 -6.63
C VAL A 184 -35.26 29.06 -5.82
N PHE A 185 -34.35 28.16 -6.14
CA PHE A 185 -34.15 26.89 -5.44
C PHE A 185 -32.88 26.95 -4.62
N GLY A 186 -32.96 27.42 -3.38
CA GLY A 186 -31.81 27.51 -2.48
C GLY A 186 -31.11 26.16 -2.25
N ASP A 187 -31.87 25.07 -2.34
CA ASP A 187 -31.35 23.67 -2.35
C ASP A 187 -31.70 23.01 -3.69
N TYR A 188 -30.76 23.01 -4.62
CA TYR A 188 -30.95 22.35 -5.93
C TYR A 188 -30.98 20.80 -5.80
N GLU A 189 -30.59 20.21 -4.66
CA GLU A 189 -30.67 18.79 -4.39
C GLU A 189 -32.07 18.33 -3.97
N ALA A 190 -32.96 19.27 -3.66
CA ALA A 190 -34.35 18.95 -3.32
C ALA A 190 -35.06 18.19 -4.46
N GLN A 191 -35.91 17.25 -4.10
CA GLN A 191 -36.60 16.38 -5.05
C GLN A 191 -37.37 17.18 -6.10
N SER A 192 -38.04 18.27 -5.71
CA SER A 192 -38.79 19.16 -6.62
C SER A 192 -37.85 19.83 -7.64
N SER A 193 -36.71 20.34 -7.18
CA SER A 193 -35.69 20.93 -8.04
C SER A 193 -35.16 19.92 -9.04
N MET A 194 -34.77 18.72 -8.58
CA MET A 194 -34.28 17.66 -9.46
C MET A 194 -35.32 17.17 -10.48
N LEU A 195 -36.60 17.15 -10.11
CA LEU A 195 -37.68 16.81 -11.04
C LEU A 195 -37.88 17.91 -12.13
N LEU A 196 -37.74 19.15 -11.75
CA LEU A 196 -37.79 20.27 -12.71
C LEU A 196 -36.61 20.19 -13.67
N LEU A 197 -35.40 20.06 -13.20
CA LEU A 197 -34.19 19.95 -14.02
C LEU A 197 -34.22 18.78 -15.01
N LYS A 198 -34.85 17.66 -14.62
CA LYS A 198 -35.09 16.54 -15.56
C LYS A 198 -36.00 16.86 -16.72
N LYS A 199 -36.94 17.81 -16.55
CA LYS A 199 -37.89 18.22 -17.58
C LYS A 199 -37.39 19.42 -18.35
N VAL A 200 -36.77 20.35 -17.68
CA VAL A 200 -36.39 21.66 -18.21
C VAL A 200 -34.96 21.95 -17.77
N CYS A 201 -34.03 21.85 -18.70
CA CYS A 201 -32.58 21.95 -18.40
C CYS A 201 -32.02 23.36 -18.59
N THR A 202 -32.74 24.28 -19.25
CA THR A 202 -32.25 25.63 -19.55
C THR A 202 -33.33 26.67 -19.28
N PRO A 203 -32.96 27.95 -19.00
CA PRO A 203 -33.91 29.03 -18.78
C PRO A 203 -34.92 29.20 -19.93
N GLU A 204 -34.47 29.09 -21.20
CA GLU A 204 -35.29 29.26 -22.39
C GLU A 204 -36.39 28.19 -22.49
N ALA A 205 -36.24 27.06 -21.86
CA ALA A 205 -37.24 25.99 -21.88
C ALA A 205 -38.35 26.18 -20.82
N ILE A 206 -38.24 27.19 -19.96
CA ILE A 206 -39.25 27.54 -18.94
C ILE A 206 -40.28 28.55 -19.46
N VAL A 207 -39.91 29.28 -20.51
CA VAL A 207 -40.78 30.27 -21.19
C VAL A 207 -41.72 29.55 -22.20
#